data_98d3b3400da0800eba1db311535e0481
#
_entry.id   98d3b3400da0800eba1db311535e0481
#
_cell.length_a   1.000
_cell.length_b   1.000
_cell.length_c   1.000
_cell.angle_alpha   90.00
_cell.angle_beta   90.00
_cell.angle_gamma   90.00
#
_symmetry.space_group_name_H-M   'P 1'
#
loop_
_entity.id
_entity.type
_entity.pdbx_description
1 polymer ?
#
loop_
_entity_poly.entity_id
_entity_poly.type
_entity_poly.pdbx_seq_one_letter_code
_entity_poly.pdbx_strand_id
1 'polypeptide(L)'
;MKYVILSDIHGNVDALLAVIKEIAEKENIIDNLLIAGDIVGYGASPNECCDIVRFLIYGRKKAGLESISKIIDQPYLDSKQKENILKAIISLEKKCIAIGGNHDMEASGEPSLTSEMNPIAKTAVDWTKGVLTKENLKFLRHLSLRMKFSKGGFEIVHSTPSYPRGYDYVKNAGALKYTTLWSKVTFGGHTHRPAAYIYTKETRTVNASVLIPADNYDMRLMLIEKESTNKVESFDIDFGKEWKYYINVGSVGQPRDGNPHACYVAFDSTSKHLDFRRVPYNTEAASKKIQEAALPNELAQRILKGA
;
A
#
# COMPACT_ATOMS: atom_id res chain seq x y z
N MET A 1 -14.80 10.09 9.95
CA MET A 1 -14.28 10.11 8.57
C MET A 1 -13.69 8.76 8.26
N LYS A 2 -14.04 8.21 7.10
CA LYS A 2 -13.54 6.90 6.65
C LYS A 2 -12.42 7.06 5.64
N TYR A 3 -11.31 6.42 5.89
CA TYR A 3 -10.12 6.38 5.06
C TYR A 3 -9.85 4.95 4.62
N VAL A 4 -9.42 4.79 3.38
CA VAL A 4 -8.82 3.53 2.90
C VAL A 4 -7.36 3.80 2.62
N ILE A 5 -6.48 2.97 3.15
CA ILE A 5 -5.03 3.14 3.04
C ILE A 5 -4.44 1.94 2.30
N LEU A 6 -3.80 2.22 1.16
CA LEU A 6 -3.07 1.28 0.32
C LEU A 6 -1.56 1.54 0.44
N SER A 7 -0.74 0.56 0.13
CA SER A 7 0.70 0.70 -0.08
C SER A 7 1.22 -0.37 -1.04
N ASP A 8 2.41 -0.15 -1.56
CA ASP A 8 3.18 -1.18 -2.27
C ASP A 8 2.37 -1.80 -3.42
N ILE A 9 1.88 -0.94 -4.33
CA ILE A 9 1.11 -1.33 -5.53
C ILE A 9 2.02 -2.01 -6.54
N HIS A 10 3.27 -1.53 -6.64
CA HIS A 10 4.33 -2.16 -7.41
C HIS A 10 3.97 -2.52 -8.84
N GLY A 11 3.36 -1.61 -9.58
CA GLY A 11 3.04 -1.84 -11.00
C GLY A 11 2.15 -3.06 -11.25
N ASN A 12 1.39 -3.51 -10.25
CA ASN A 12 0.45 -4.62 -10.35
C ASN A 12 -0.97 -4.08 -10.57
N VAL A 13 -1.30 -3.82 -11.84
CA VAL A 13 -2.60 -3.27 -12.21
C VAL A 13 -3.75 -4.22 -11.89
N ASP A 14 -3.53 -5.53 -11.98
CA ASP A 14 -4.54 -6.54 -11.73
C ASP A 14 -5.01 -6.52 -10.27
N ALA A 15 -4.05 -6.40 -9.35
CA ALA A 15 -4.32 -6.23 -7.92
C ALA A 15 -4.98 -4.87 -7.62
N LEU A 16 -4.49 -3.79 -8.23
CA LEU A 16 -5.05 -2.44 -8.02
C LEU A 16 -6.50 -2.35 -8.46
N LEU A 17 -6.85 -2.89 -9.64
CA LEU A 17 -8.24 -2.91 -10.14
C LEU A 17 -9.16 -3.73 -9.23
N ALA A 18 -8.69 -4.89 -8.74
CA ALA A 18 -9.46 -5.71 -7.81
C ALA A 18 -9.71 -4.97 -6.48
N VAL A 19 -8.70 -4.32 -5.93
CA VAL A 19 -8.82 -3.53 -4.68
C VAL A 19 -9.78 -2.34 -4.87
N ILE A 20 -9.67 -1.60 -5.97
CA ILE A 20 -10.59 -0.47 -6.26
C ILE A 20 -12.03 -0.94 -6.35
N LYS A 21 -12.28 -2.07 -7.01
CA LYS A 21 -13.61 -2.68 -7.10
C LYS A 21 -14.12 -3.06 -5.71
N GLU A 22 -13.33 -3.76 -4.92
CA GLU A 22 -13.68 -4.17 -3.56
C GLU A 22 -14.02 -2.97 -2.66
N ILE A 23 -13.22 -1.91 -2.72
CA ILE A 23 -13.46 -0.66 -1.97
C ILE A 23 -14.84 -0.09 -2.32
N ALA A 24 -15.19 -0.02 -3.60
CA ALA A 24 -16.48 0.52 -4.03
C ALA A 24 -17.66 -0.36 -3.62
N GLU A 25 -17.45 -1.68 -3.49
CA GLU A 25 -18.50 -2.63 -3.09
C GLU A 25 -18.67 -2.73 -1.58
N LYS A 26 -17.57 -2.64 -0.81
CA LYS A 26 -17.59 -2.88 0.64
C LYS A 26 -17.60 -1.61 1.48
N GLU A 27 -16.94 -0.58 1.01
CA GLU A 27 -16.83 0.67 1.73
C GLU A 27 -17.85 1.68 1.19
N ASN A 28 -19.09 1.60 1.66
CA ASN A 28 -20.23 2.39 1.15
C ASN A 28 -19.93 3.87 0.90
N ILE A 29 -19.15 4.50 1.78
CA ILE A 29 -18.68 5.87 1.62
C ILE A 29 -17.27 5.96 2.19
N ILE A 30 -16.31 6.39 1.39
CA ILE A 30 -14.99 6.79 1.86
C ILE A 30 -14.78 8.28 1.63
N ASP A 31 -14.16 8.93 2.59
CA ASP A 31 -13.78 10.35 2.47
C ASP A 31 -12.50 10.50 1.65
N ASN A 32 -11.50 9.64 1.90
CA ASN A 32 -10.25 9.63 1.16
C ASN A 32 -9.68 8.23 0.97
N LEU A 33 -9.08 8.03 -0.19
CA LEU A 33 -8.18 6.94 -0.51
C LEU A 33 -6.74 7.45 -0.35
N LEU A 34 -5.93 6.76 0.45
CA LEU A 34 -4.55 7.14 0.73
C LEU A 34 -3.60 6.08 0.19
N ILE A 35 -2.53 6.49 -0.49
CA ILE A 35 -1.51 5.58 -1.01
C ILE A 35 -0.19 5.91 -0.32
N ALA A 36 0.32 4.96 0.47
CA ALA A 36 1.50 5.11 1.30
C ALA A 36 2.80 4.70 0.57
N GLY A 37 2.88 4.98 -0.74
CA GLY A 37 4.10 4.81 -1.54
C GLY A 37 4.19 3.50 -2.31
N ASP A 38 5.25 3.40 -3.11
CA ASP A 38 5.60 2.31 -4.00
C ASP A 38 4.47 1.94 -4.98
N ILE A 39 4.08 2.95 -5.78
CA ILE A 39 3.12 2.79 -6.88
C ILE A 39 3.74 1.91 -7.98
N VAL A 40 5.04 2.06 -8.22
CA VAL A 40 5.78 1.36 -9.27
C VAL A 40 6.85 0.42 -8.71
N GLY A 41 7.58 -0.25 -9.60
CA GLY A 41 8.60 -1.25 -9.28
C GLY A 41 8.05 -2.67 -9.24
N TYR A 42 8.89 -3.66 -9.43
CA TYR A 42 8.60 -5.11 -9.49
C TYR A 42 7.62 -5.56 -10.58
N GLY A 43 6.42 -5.02 -10.65
CA GLY A 43 5.38 -5.43 -11.59
C GLY A 43 5.51 -4.78 -12.96
N ALA A 44 4.78 -5.35 -13.93
CA ALA A 44 4.95 -5.04 -15.35
C ALA A 44 4.02 -3.94 -15.88
N SER A 45 3.18 -3.32 -15.02
CA SER A 45 2.20 -2.29 -15.44
C SER A 45 2.40 -0.95 -14.71
N PRO A 46 3.63 -0.38 -14.70
CA PRO A 46 3.90 0.84 -13.94
C PRO A 46 3.15 2.07 -14.48
N ASN A 47 2.99 2.20 -15.80
CA ASN A 47 2.27 3.32 -16.39
C ASN A 47 0.77 3.25 -16.08
N GLU A 48 0.17 2.08 -16.21
CA GLU A 48 -1.24 1.84 -15.91
C GLU A 48 -1.58 2.16 -14.46
N CYS A 49 -0.72 1.74 -13.51
CA CYS A 49 -0.87 2.07 -12.10
C CYS A 49 -0.74 3.58 -11.86
N CYS A 50 0.26 4.23 -12.44
CA CYS A 50 0.42 5.69 -12.35
C CYS A 50 -0.78 6.43 -12.94
N ASP A 51 -1.28 6.01 -14.09
CA ASP A 51 -2.40 6.67 -14.77
C ASP A 51 -3.69 6.55 -13.97
N ILE A 52 -3.98 5.38 -13.37
CA ILE A 52 -5.09 5.20 -12.43
C ILE A 52 -4.93 6.14 -11.22
N VAL A 53 -3.77 6.15 -10.58
CA VAL A 53 -3.53 6.98 -9.39
C VAL A 53 -3.64 8.47 -9.72
N ARG A 54 -3.10 8.91 -10.85
CA ARG A 54 -3.24 10.30 -11.34
C ARG A 54 -4.70 10.66 -11.62
N PHE A 55 -5.48 9.74 -12.20
CA PHE A 55 -6.90 9.94 -12.39
C PHE A 55 -7.64 10.11 -11.05
N LEU A 56 -7.34 9.26 -10.08
CA LEU A 56 -7.93 9.32 -8.74
C LEU A 56 -7.57 10.61 -7.99
N ILE A 57 -6.39 11.20 -8.24
CA ILE A 57 -5.94 12.47 -7.62
C ILE A 57 -6.49 13.69 -8.37
N TYR A 58 -6.30 13.73 -9.68
CA TYR A 58 -6.53 14.96 -10.48
C TYR A 58 -7.88 14.97 -11.21
N GLY A 59 -8.49 13.81 -11.38
CA GLY A 59 -9.76 13.63 -12.08
C GLY A 59 -9.61 13.64 -13.61
N ARG A 60 -10.73 13.39 -14.28
CA ARG A 60 -10.84 13.19 -15.74
C ARG A 60 -10.34 14.34 -16.60
N LYS A 61 -10.27 15.56 -16.08
CA LYS A 61 -9.76 16.71 -16.83
C LYS A 61 -8.27 16.64 -17.12
N LYS A 62 -7.49 15.91 -16.30
CA LYS A 62 -6.03 15.79 -16.40
C LYS A 62 -5.54 14.39 -16.79
N ALA A 63 -6.36 13.37 -16.56
CA ALA A 63 -6.04 11.99 -16.91
C ALA A 63 -7.25 11.41 -17.66
N GLY A 64 -7.21 11.35 -18.96
CA GLY A 64 -8.37 11.05 -19.81
C GLY A 64 -9.08 9.75 -19.46
N LEU A 65 -10.42 9.74 -19.51
CA LEU A 65 -11.24 8.55 -19.23
C LEU A 65 -11.00 7.41 -20.24
N GLU A 66 -10.62 7.77 -21.46
CA GLU A 66 -10.27 6.80 -22.52
C GLU A 66 -9.05 5.94 -22.13
N SER A 67 -8.02 6.54 -21.52
CA SER A 67 -6.85 5.82 -21.01
C SER A 67 -7.28 4.81 -19.94
N ILE A 68 -8.12 5.23 -19.00
CA ILE A 68 -8.63 4.35 -17.96
C ILE A 68 -9.44 3.19 -18.55
N SER A 69 -10.28 3.45 -19.55
CA SER A 69 -11.06 2.40 -20.22
C SER A 69 -10.17 1.35 -20.89
N LYS A 70 -9.07 1.77 -21.50
CA LYS A 70 -8.07 0.85 -22.10
C LYS A 70 -7.36 0.01 -21.02
N ILE A 71 -7.04 0.60 -19.87
CA ILE A 71 -6.40 -0.12 -18.75
C ILE A 71 -7.35 -1.19 -18.18
N ILE A 72 -8.63 -0.90 -18.08
CA ILE A 72 -9.64 -1.83 -17.56
C ILE A 72 -9.94 -2.97 -18.56
N ASP A 73 -9.60 -2.80 -19.84
CA ASP A 73 -9.89 -3.80 -20.87
C ASP A 73 -8.98 -5.04 -20.77
N GLN A 74 -9.04 -5.69 -19.62
CA GLN A 74 -8.31 -6.93 -19.37
C GLN A 74 -9.06 -8.12 -19.96
N PRO A 75 -8.36 -9.09 -20.59
CA PRO A 75 -9.00 -10.20 -21.31
C PRO A 75 -9.76 -11.18 -20.40
N TYR A 76 -9.42 -11.23 -19.12
CA TYR A 76 -10.09 -12.10 -18.12
C TYR A 76 -11.29 -11.42 -17.44
N LEU A 77 -11.59 -10.16 -17.75
CA LEU A 77 -12.76 -9.45 -17.24
C LEU A 77 -13.90 -9.46 -18.26
N ASP A 78 -15.10 -9.81 -17.82
CA ASP A 78 -16.30 -9.65 -18.62
C ASP A 78 -16.77 -8.18 -18.68
N SER A 79 -17.71 -7.88 -19.56
CA SER A 79 -18.20 -6.51 -19.78
C SER A 79 -18.81 -5.89 -18.53
N LYS A 80 -19.50 -6.68 -17.70
CA LYS A 80 -20.10 -6.21 -16.44
C LYS A 80 -19.03 -5.87 -15.39
N GLN A 81 -18.01 -6.70 -15.29
CA GLN A 81 -16.87 -6.46 -14.40
C GLN A 81 -16.11 -5.19 -14.81
N LYS A 82 -15.84 -4.99 -16.11
CA LYS A 82 -15.22 -3.78 -16.65
C LYS A 82 -16.04 -2.52 -16.32
N GLU A 83 -17.35 -2.58 -16.53
CA GLU A 83 -18.27 -1.49 -16.20
C GLU A 83 -18.26 -1.16 -14.69
N ASN A 84 -18.29 -2.17 -13.83
CA ASN A 84 -18.26 -1.99 -12.38
C ASN A 84 -16.94 -1.35 -11.91
N ILE A 85 -15.81 -1.81 -12.44
CA ILE A 85 -14.49 -1.23 -12.13
C ILE A 85 -14.42 0.22 -12.59
N LEU A 86 -14.93 0.54 -13.79
CA LEU A 86 -14.97 1.91 -14.28
C LEU A 86 -15.80 2.81 -13.37
N LYS A 87 -17.00 2.35 -12.97
CA LYS A 87 -17.85 3.07 -12.01
C LYS A 87 -17.13 3.28 -10.67
N ALA A 88 -16.42 2.26 -10.17
CA ALA A 88 -15.64 2.34 -8.95
C ALA A 88 -14.55 3.41 -9.06
N ILE A 89 -13.75 3.42 -10.12
CA ILE A 89 -12.71 4.43 -10.36
C ILE A 89 -13.31 5.84 -10.41
N ILE A 90 -14.43 6.02 -11.10
CA ILE A 90 -15.13 7.31 -11.20
C ILE A 90 -15.65 7.76 -9.83
N SER A 91 -16.16 6.86 -9.00
CA SER A 91 -16.67 7.20 -7.66
C SER A 91 -15.58 7.70 -6.70
N LEU A 92 -14.33 7.30 -6.96
CA LEU A 92 -13.13 7.68 -6.20
C LEU A 92 -12.39 8.88 -6.80
N GLU A 93 -12.88 9.45 -7.91
CA GLU A 93 -12.27 10.62 -8.57
C GLU A 93 -12.09 11.77 -7.57
N LYS A 94 -10.87 12.32 -7.48
CA LYS A 94 -10.46 13.42 -6.58
C LYS A 94 -10.57 13.12 -5.08
N LYS A 95 -10.63 11.84 -4.72
CA LYS A 95 -10.59 11.42 -3.31
C LYS A 95 -9.24 10.81 -2.92
N CYS A 96 -8.28 10.75 -3.84
CA CYS A 96 -6.99 10.11 -3.59
C CYS A 96 -5.90 11.11 -3.22
N ILE A 97 -5.08 10.71 -2.25
CA ILE A 97 -3.82 11.35 -1.87
C ILE A 97 -2.74 10.27 -1.89
N ALA A 98 -1.62 10.54 -2.56
CA ALA A 98 -0.50 9.60 -2.61
C ALA A 98 0.79 10.26 -2.13
N ILE A 99 1.63 9.46 -1.50
CA ILE A 99 3.04 9.78 -1.21
C ILE A 99 3.95 8.83 -1.99
N GLY A 100 5.23 9.19 -2.10
CA GLY A 100 6.24 8.36 -2.77
C GLY A 100 6.90 7.38 -1.83
N GLY A 101 7.20 6.18 -2.35
CA GLY A 101 8.07 5.19 -1.72
C GLY A 101 9.46 5.15 -2.36
N ASN A 102 10.31 4.22 -1.93
CA ASN A 102 11.67 4.12 -2.45
C ASN A 102 11.72 3.72 -3.93
N HIS A 103 10.84 2.82 -4.37
CA HIS A 103 10.77 2.45 -5.79
C HIS A 103 10.30 3.60 -6.67
N ASP A 104 9.36 4.43 -6.21
CA ASP A 104 8.90 5.61 -6.93
C ASP A 104 10.01 6.63 -7.11
N MET A 105 10.78 6.89 -6.05
CA MET A 105 11.89 7.84 -6.07
C MET A 105 13.02 7.34 -6.98
N GLU A 106 13.46 6.09 -6.82
CA GLU A 106 14.49 5.51 -7.66
C GLU A 106 14.09 5.51 -9.14
N ALA A 107 12.87 5.08 -9.47
CA ALA A 107 12.36 5.07 -10.84
C ALA A 107 12.29 6.49 -11.43
N SER A 108 12.01 7.51 -10.61
CA SER A 108 11.96 8.92 -11.05
C SER A 108 13.33 9.59 -11.15
N GLY A 109 14.41 8.92 -10.73
CA GLY A 109 15.77 9.43 -10.74
C GLY A 109 16.18 10.19 -9.49
N GLU A 110 15.43 10.05 -8.40
CA GLU A 110 15.73 10.56 -7.06
C GLU A 110 16.19 9.39 -6.19
N PRO A 111 17.50 9.08 -6.11
CA PRO A 111 17.97 7.89 -5.41
C PRO A 111 17.66 7.92 -3.91
N SER A 112 17.46 6.75 -3.32
CA SER A 112 17.41 6.61 -1.88
C SER A 112 18.77 6.91 -1.25
N LEU A 113 18.78 7.50 -0.06
CA LEU A 113 20.03 7.97 0.57
C LEU A 113 20.80 6.86 1.29
N THR A 114 20.23 5.69 1.53
CA THR A 114 20.79 4.75 2.52
C THR A 114 20.75 3.30 2.17
N SER A 115 20.03 2.85 1.17
CA SER A 115 19.95 1.42 0.90
C SER A 115 20.38 1.07 -0.51
N GLU A 116 21.38 0.24 -0.64
CA GLU A 116 21.57 -0.51 -1.88
C GLU A 116 20.37 -1.43 -2.06
N MET A 117 19.61 -1.20 -3.14
CA MET A 117 18.57 -2.14 -3.53
C MET A 117 19.19 -3.51 -3.82
N ASN A 118 18.50 -4.57 -3.40
CA ASN A 118 18.92 -5.90 -3.81
C ASN A 118 18.89 -6.02 -5.35
N PRO A 119 19.71 -6.88 -5.96
CA PRO A 119 19.87 -6.95 -7.42
C PRO A 119 18.56 -7.12 -8.19
N ILE A 120 17.63 -7.93 -7.68
CA ILE A 120 16.31 -8.17 -8.31
C ILE A 120 15.47 -6.88 -8.31
N ALA A 121 15.46 -6.17 -7.18
CA ALA A 121 14.74 -4.91 -7.06
C ALA A 121 15.33 -3.85 -7.99
N LYS A 122 16.69 -3.76 -8.04
CA LYS A 122 17.37 -2.83 -8.93
C LYS A 122 17.06 -3.11 -10.40
N THR A 123 17.14 -4.35 -10.85
CA THR A 123 16.77 -4.75 -12.22
C THR A 123 15.34 -4.32 -12.56
N ALA A 124 14.39 -4.55 -11.64
CA ALA A 124 13.00 -4.17 -11.85
C ALA A 124 12.80 -2.65 -11.90
N VAL A 125 13.50 -1.89 -11.06
CA VAL A 125 13.43 -0.41 -11.08
C VAL A 125 14.09 0.16 -12.33
N ASP A 126 15.23 -0.35 -12.74
CA ASP A 126 15.90 0.09 -13.98
C ASP A 126 15.01 -0.18 -15.22
N TRP A 127 14.35 -1.34 -15.27
CA TRP A 127 13.33 -1.63 -16.29
C TRP A 127 12.15 -0.65 -16.21
N THR A 128 11.60 -0.45 -15.02
CA THR A 128 10.49 0.49 -14.77
C THR A 128 10.83 1.89 -15.27
N LYS A 129 12.02 2.39 -14.95
CA LYS A 129 12.52 3.69 -15.39
C LYS A 129 12.59 3.78 -16.93
N GLY A 130 12.94 2.68 -17.59
CA GLY A 130 13.03 2.63 -19.05
C GLY A 130 11.68 2.68 -19.75
N VAL A 131 10.60 2.22 -19.12
CA VAL A 131 9.26 2.14 -19.75
C VAL A 131 8.30 3.24 -19.30
N LEU A 132 8.59 3.95 -18.21
CA LEU A 132 7.73 5.03 -17.70
C LEU A 132 7.62 6.18 -18.70
N THR A 133 6.40 6.68 -18.90
CA THR A 133 6.18 7.91 -19.67
C THR A 133 6.76 9.12 -18.95
N LYS A 134 7.06 10.19 -19.71
CA LYS A 134 7.58 11.45 -19.13
C LYS A 134 6.62 12.05 -18.10
N GLU A 135 5.33 11.93 -18.34
CA GLU A 135 4.27 12.40 -17.44
C GLU A 135 4.30 11.62 -16.13
N ASN A 136 4.44 10.29 -16.19
CA ASN A 136 4.48 9.43 -15.00
C ASN A 136 5.78 9.60 -14.22
N LEU A 137 6.92 9.75 -14.90
CA LEU A 137 8.18 10.14 -14.26
C LEU A 137 8.04 11.47 -13.50
N LYS A 138 7.44 12.49 -14.16
CA LYS A 138 7.19 13.78 -13.52
C LYS A 138 6.24 13.66 -12.34
N PHE A 139 5.19 12.86 -12.45
CA PHE A 139 4.23 12.62 -11.38
C PHE A 139 4.92 12.01 -10.15
N LEU A 140 5.66 10.92 -10.32
CA LEU A 140 6.35 10.23 -9.22
C LEU A 140 7.36 11.15 -8.51
N ARG A 141 8.15 11.93 -9.26
CA ARG A 141 9.13 12.88 -8.70
C ARG A 141 8.52 13.95 -7.79
N HIS A 142 7.25 14.31 -8.00
CA HIS A 142 6.58 15.35 -7.21
C HIS A 142 5.77 14.80 -6.03
N LEU A 143 5.80 13.49 -5.79
CA LEU A 143 5.16 12.90 -4.63
C LEU A 143 5.88 13.32 -3.34
N SER A 144 5.11 13.75 -2.35
CA SER A 144 5.64 13.97 -1.00
C SER A 144 6.02 12.64 -0.36
N LEU A 145 7.01 12.62 0.54
CA LEU A 145 7.41 11.40 1.24
C LEU A 145 6.62 11.15 2.53
N ARG A 146 5.79 12.10 2.91
CA ARG A 146 4.98 12.06 4.13
C ARG A 146 3.80 13.00 4.03
N MET A 147 2.66 12.59 4.61
CA MET A 147 1.48 13.45 4.72
C MET A 147 0.86 13.30 6.11
N LYS A 148 0.52 14.43 6.74
CA LYS A 148 -0.11 14.46 8.07
C LYS A 148 -1.57 14.90 7.99
N PHE A 149 -2.44 14.17 8.68
CA PHE A 149 -3.87 14.43 8.78
C PHE A 149 -4.22 14.85 10.21
N SER A 150 -4.04 16.15 10.49
CA SER A 150 -4.17 16.69 11.86
C SER A 150 -5.56 16.46 12.47
N LYS A 151 -6.64 16.61 11.69
CA LYS A 151 -8.02 16.36 12.15
C LYS A 151 -8.29 14.88 12.48
N GLY A 152 -7.59 13.95 11.82
CA GLY A 152 -7.70 12.50 12.08
C GLY A 152 -6.72 11.99 13.14
N GLY A 153 -5.73 12.80 13.53
CA GLY A 153 -4.69 12.41 14.49
C GLY A 153 -3.68 11.40 13.94
N PHE A 154 -3.55 11.30 12.62
CA PHE A 154 -2.67 10.32 11.98
C PHE A 154 -1.81 10.91 10.86
N GLU A 155 -0.88 10.13 10.36
CA GLU A 155 -0.03 10.43 9.23
C GLU A 155 0.19 9.19 8.37
N ILE A 156 0.59 9.39 7.11
CA ILE A 156 1.08 8.35 6.23
C ILE A 156 2.55 8.61 5.89
N VAL A 157 3.34 7.55 5.82
CA VAL A 157 4.74 7.54 5.43
C VAL A 157 5.03 6.17 4.81
N HIS A 158 5.98 6.07 3.87
CA HIS A 158 6.24 4.76 3.28
C HIS A 158 6.95 3.81 4.27
N SER A 159 7.95 4.30 5.00
CA SER A 159 8.73 3.53 5.98
C SER A 159 8.69 4.14 7.38
N THR A 160 9.71 4.87 7.79
CA THR A 160 9.79 5.51 9.11
C THR A 160 9.54 7.02 9.05
N PRO A 161 8.75 7.59 10.00
CA PRO A 161 8.39 9.01 9.92
C PRO A 161 9.55 9.96 10.22
N SER A 162 10.53 9.56 11.05
CA SER A 162 11.66 10.42 11.42
C SER A 162 12.69 10.58 10.32
N TYR A 163 12.80 9.59 9.43
CA TYR A 163 13.72 9.63 8.29
C TYR A 163 13.12 8.97 7.05
N PRO A 164 12.11 9.61 6.41
CA PRO A 164 11.38 9.01 5.30
C PRO A 164 12.23 8.62 4.09
N ARG A 165 13.36 9.33 3.83
CA ARG A 165 14.30 9.00 2.74
C ARG A 165 15.27 7.87 3.07
N GLY A 166 15.31 7.39 4.31
CA GLY A 166 16.14 6.28 4.74
C GLY A 166 15.56 4.93 4.36
N TYR A 167 14.25 4.87 4.23
CA TYR A 167 13.52 3.65 3.88
C TYR A 167 13.85 2.45 4.76
N ASP A 168 14.01 2.70 6.07
CA ASP A 168 14.27 1.66 7.05
C ASP A 168 13.09 0.71 7.18
N TYR A 169 13.37 -0.59 7.21
CA TYR A 169 12.35 -1.61 7.38
C TYR A 169 11.85 -1.69 8.82
N VAL A 170 10.56 -1.42 9.03
CA VAL A 170 9.89 -1.71 10.30
C VAL A 170 9.41 -3.17 10.30
N LYS A 171 10.36 -4.11 10.48
CA LYS A 171 10.09 -5.56 10.47
C LYS A 171 9.53 -6.08 11.79
N ASN A 172 9.70 -5.32 12.85
CA ASN A 172 9.24 -5.64 14.19
C ASN A 172 9.17 -4.37 15.02
N ALA A 173 8.56 -4.45 16.20
CA ALA A 173 8.42 -3.29 17.05
C ALA A 173 9.77 -2.77 17.59
N GLY A 174 10.82 -3.59 17.63
CA GLY A 174 12.18 -3.16 17.99
C GLY A 174 12.73 -2.08 17.05
N ALA A 175 12.38 -2.11 15.77
CA ALA A 175 12.74 -1.09 14.80
C ALA A 175 12.16 0.30 15.15
N LEU A 176 11.02 0.36 15.84
CA LEU A 176 10.40 1.62 16.26
C LEU A 176 11.18 2.36 17.35
N LYS A 177 12.15 1.70 18.02
CA LYS A 177 13.03 2.38 19.00
C LYS A 177 13.88 3.47 18.36
N TYR A 178 14.16 3.33 17.06
CA TYR A 178 15.06 4.23 16.32
C TYR A 178 14.31 5.29 15.51
N THR A 179 12.97 5.33 15.64
CA THR A 179 12.14 6.33 14.98
C THR A 179 11.24 7.07 15.96
N THR A 180 10.90 8.31 15.63
CA THR A 180 9.94 9.09 16.41
C THR A 180 8.57 9.04 15.72
N LEU A 181 7.58 8.48 16.41
CA LEU A 181 6.18 8.56 15.99
C LEU A 181 5.62 9.92 16.45
N TRP A 182 5.34 10.82 15.53
CA TRP A 182 4.84 12.17 15.85
C TRP A 182 3.32 12.23 15.97
N SER A 183 2.63 11.41 15.19
CA SER A 183 1.18 11.30 15.23
C SER A 183 0.74 10.17 16.16
N LYS A 184 -0.55 10.18 16.53
CA LYS A 184 -1.15 9.09 17.31
C LYS A 184 -1.11 7.76 16.56
N VAL A 185 -1.38 7.84 15.25
CA VAL A 185 -1.31 6.69 14.33
C VAL A 185 -0.41 7.06 13.16
N THR A 186 0.49 6.17 12.81
CA THR A 186 1.32 6.25 11.60
C THR A 186 0.99 5.05 10.73
N PHE A 187 0.52 5.28 9.51
CA PHE A 187 0.34 4.23 8.52
C PHE A 187 1.55 4.18 7.60
N GLY A 188 2.06 2.98 7.34
CA GLY A 188 3.20 2.71 6.46
C GLY A 188 3.03 1.44 5.65
N GLY A 189 4.03 1.14 4.81
CA GLY A 189 4.13 -0.07 3.99
C GLY A 189 5.54 -0.64 4.02
N HIS A 190 6.18 -0.77 2.83
CA HIS A 190 7.58 -1.10 2.60
C HIS A 190 7.99 -2.53 2.96
N THR A 191 7.48 -3.12 4.05
CA THR A 191 7.76 -4.52 4.39
C THR A 191 6.87 -5.50 3.62
N HIS A 192 5.77 -5.02 3.03
CA HIS A 192 4.70 -5.80 2.39
C HIS A 192 4.01 -6.80 3.32
N ARG A 193 4.17 -6.65 4.62
CA ARG A 193 3.59 -7.51 5.65
C ARG A 193 2.67 -6.67 6.52
N PRO A 194 1.36 -6.90 6.50
CA PRO A 194 0.44 -6.17 7.36
C PRO A 194 0.76 -6.44 8.82
N ALA A 195 0.82 -5.38 9.60
CA ALA A 195 1.15 -5.45 11.02
C ALA A 195 0.67 -4.21 11.76
N ALA A 196 0.38 -4.35 13.04
CA ALA A 196 0.13 -3.23 13.94
C ALA A 196 1.08 -3.30 15.13
N TYR A 197 1.77 -2.19 15.41
CA TYR A 197 2.68 -2.06 16.54
C TYR A 197 2.20 -0.96 17.47
N ILE A 198 2.18 -1.24 18.77
CA ILE A 198 1.82 -0.27 19.80
C ILE A 198 3.11 0.18 20.51
N TYR A 199 3.31 1.48 20.56
CA TYR A 199 4.40 2.09 21.30
C TYR A 199 3.86 2.78 22.54
N THR A 200 4.38 2.40 23.72
CA THR A 200 4.03 3.01 25.01
C THR A 200 5.28 3.61 25.67
N LYS A 201 5.13 4.61 26.53
CA LYS A 201 6.26 5.19 27.29
C LYS A 201 6.91 4.20 28.26
N GLU A 202 6.12 3.26 28.77
CA GLU A 202 6.56 2.26 29.74
C GLU A 202 7.41 1.16 29.09
N THR A 203 7.21 0.92 27.83
CA THR A 203 7.98 -0.05 27.05
C THR A 203 9.12 0.63 26.29
N ARG A 204 10.17 1.05 26.99
CA ARG A 204 11.49 1.25 26.35
C ARG A 204 12.03 -0.08 25.78
N THR A 205 11.39 -1.19 26.08
CA THR A 205 11.55 -2.51 25.49
C THR A 205 10.29 -2.85 24.71
N VAL A 206 10.31 -2.59 23.44
CA VAL A 206 9.29 -3.07 22.53
C VAL A 206 9.52 -4.56 22.31
N ASN A 207 8.78 -5.40 23.00
CA ASN A 207 8.65 -6.80 22.61
C ASN A 207 7.70 -6.84 21.42
N ALA A 208 8.30 -7.02 20.28
CA ALA A 208 7.63 -7.12 19.02
C ALA A 208 6.84 -8.40 18.89
N SER A 209 5.88 -8.26 18.11
CA SER A 209 5.13 -9.30 17.43
C SER A 209 4.07 -9.98 18.25
N VAL A 210 2.92 -9.88 17.72
CA VAL A 210 1.79 -10.79 17.82
C VAL A 210 0.51 -10.12 18.24
N LEU A 211 -0.48 -10.33 17.42
CA LEU A 211 -1.82 -10.48 17.88
C LEU A 211 -1.97 -11.63 18.80
N ILE A 212 -2.27 -11.36 20.02
CA ILE A 212 -2.79 -12.37 20.89
C ILE A 212 -4.09 -11.82 21.48
N PRO A 213 -5.20 -12.54 21.38
CA PRO A 213 -6.28 -12.33 22.30
C PRO A 213 -5.73 -12.75 23.65
N ALA A 214 -5.38 -11.80 24.50
CA ALA A 214 -5.02 -12.10 25.86
C ALA A 214 -6.17 -11.68 26.76
N ASP A 215 -6.76 -12.66 27.38
CA ASP A 215 -7.42 -12.46 28.65
C ASP A 215 -6.43 -11.79 29.59
N ASN A 216 -6.74 -10.55 29.98
CA ASN A 216 -6.15 -9.85 31.12
C ASN A 216 -4.74 -9.25 31.05
N TYR A 217 -4.22 -8.70 29.96
CA TYR A 217 -3.18 -7.66 30.09
C TYR A 217 -3.09 -6.71 28.89
N ASP A 218 -2.84 -5.46 29.18
CA ASP A 218 -2.88 -4.23 28.41
C ASP A 218 -1.85 -4.07 27.25
N MET A 219 -1.42 -5.13 26.63
CA MET A 219 -0.55 -5.06 25.45
C MET A 219 -1.05 -6.01 24.37
N ARG A 220 -1.76 -5.44 23.42
CA ARG A 220 -2.15 -6.16 22.20
C ARG A 220 -1.23 -5.73 21.07
N LEU A 221 -0.26 -6.53 20.81
CA LEU A 221 0.57 -6.45 19.64
C LEU A 221 0.01 -7.40 18.60
N MET A 222 -0.32 -6.89 17.43
CA MET A 222 -0.81 -7.73 16.36
C MET A 222 0.27 -7.94 15.32
N LEU A 223 0.85 -9.15 15.26
CA LEU A 223 1.39 -9.70 14.04
C LEU A 223 0.31 -10.55 13.40
N ILE A 224 -0.08 -10.18 12.20
CA ILE A 224 -0.78 -11.09 11.32
C ILE A 224 0.30 -12.00 10.72
N GLU A 225 0.82 -12.90 11.54
CA GLU A 225 1.58 -14.04 11.08
C GLU A 225 0.70 -15.28 11.21
N LYS A 226 0.47 -15.89 10.08
CA LYS A 226 -0.14 -17.20 9.84
C LYS A 226 -1.64 -17.24 9.63
N GLU A 227 -1.83 -17.81 8.54
CA GLU A 227 -2.88 -18.55 7.88
C GLU A 227 -3.52 -17.79 6.73
N SER A 228 -3.45 -18.40 5.55
CA SER A 228 -4.15 -18.04 4.33
C SER A 228 -5.66 -18.15 4.52
N THR A 229 -6.23 -17.29 5.34
CA THR A 229 -7.68 -17.19 5.51
C THR A 229 -8.13 -15.82 5.05
N ASN A 230 -9.25 -15.76 4.34
CA ASN A 230 -9.96 -14.52 3.99
C ASN A 230 -10.55 -13.80 5.23
N LYS A 231 -9.89 -13.90 6.38
CA LYS A 231 -10.37 -13.28 7.61
C LYS A 231 -10.04 -11.80 7.60
N VAL A 232 -11.05 -11.01 7.89
CA VAL A 232 -10.94 -9.62 8.25
C VAL A 232 -10.45 -9.57 9.70
N GLU A 233 -9.31 -8.94 9.93
CA GLU A 233 -8.86 -8.67 11.28
C GLU A 233 -9.03 -7.20 11.59
N SER A 234 -9.68 -6.91 12.69
CA SER A 234 -10.05 -5.55 13.06
C SER A 234 -9.76 -5.27 14.52
N PHE A 235 -9.50 -4.01 14.85
CA PHE A 235 -9.36 -3.55 16.22
C PHE A 235 -9.65 -2.05 16.36
N ASP A 236 -9.88 -1.62 17.62
CA ASP A 236 -10.08 -0.23 17.94
C ASP A 236 -8.79 0.42 18.45
N ILE A 237 -8.50 1.62 17.94
CA ILE A 237 -7.36 2.41 18.36
C ILE A 237 -7.76 3.24 19.59
N ASP A 238 -7.06 3.03 20.72
CA ASP A 238 -7.29 3.80 21.93
C ASP A 238 -6.60 5.19 21.86
N PHE A 239 -7.39 6.22 21.65
CA PHE A 239 -6.92 7.61 21.64
C PHE A 239 -6.84 8.21 23.06
N GLY A 240 -7.44 7.59 24.08
CA GLY A 240 -7.38 8.05 25.46
C GLY A 240 -6.07 7.76 26.17
N LYS A 241 -5.36 6.70 25.77
CA LYS A 241 -4.04 6.35 26.31
C LYS A 241 -2.92 7.12 25.61
N GLU A 242 -1.78 7.32 26.25
CA GLU A 242 -0.57 7.94 25.64
C GLU A 242 0.15 7.02 24.62
N TRP A 243 -0.51 5.99 24.15
CA TRP A 243 0.01 5.06 23.16
C TRP A 243 0.09 5.68 21.79
N LYS A 244 1.06 5.24 20.99
CA LYS A 244 1.18 5.53 19.56
C LYS A 244 1.15 4.22 18.79
N TYR A 245 0.63 4.28 17.59
CA TYR A 245 0.44 3.11 16.75
C TYR A 245 1.21 3.29 15.44
N TYR A 246 1.93 2.26 15.05
CA TYR A 246 2.46 2.13 13.70
C TYR A 246 1.75 0.97 13.02
N ILE A 247 1.06 1.24 11.93
CA ILE A 247 0.27 0.29 11.17
C ILE A 247 0.93 0.10 9.81
N ASN A 248 1.51 -1.08 9.60
CA ASN A 248 1.92 -1.47 8.26
C ASN A 248 0.69 -2.01 7.53
N VAL A 249 0.30 -1.36 6.44
CA VAL A 249 -0.96 -1.69 5.73
C VAL A 249 -0.83 -2.92 4.82
N GLY A 250 0.35 -3.53 4.76
CA GLY A 250 0.64 -4.61 3.83
C GLY A 250 0.91 -4.11 2.42
N SER A 251 0.71 -4.95 1.44
CA SER A 251 0.94 -4.64 0.04
C SER A 251 -0.26 -4.98 -0.83
N VAL A 252 -0.57 -4.10 -1.77
CA VAL A 252 -1.55 -4.37 -2.84
C VAL A 252 -0.93 -5.30 -3.87
N GLY A 253 0.26 -4.98 -4.36
CA GLY A 253 0.84 -5.59 -5.55
C GLY A 253 1.75 -6.80 -5.32
N GLN A 254 2.41 -6.87 -4.15
CA GLN A 254 3.35 -7.96 -3.85
C GLN A 254 3.37 -8.30 -2.35
N PRO A 255 2.30 -8.90 -1.80
CA PRO A 255 2.31 -9.37 -0.40
C PRO A 255 3.45 -10.35 -0.13
N ARG A 256 4.01 -10.31 1.12
CA ARG A 256 5.15 -11.14 1.55
C ARG A 256 4.91 -11.87 2.87
N ASP A 257 3.69 -12.19 3.16
CA ASP A 257 3.27 -12.86 4.40
C ASP A 257 2.68 -14.26 4.16
N GLY A 258 2.96 -14.83 2.97
CA GLY A 258 2.48 -16.15 2.56
C GLY A 258 1.06 -16.15 2.00
N ASN A 259 0.40 -14.98 1.93
CA ASN A 259 -0.91 -14.82 1.33
C ASN A 259 -0.79 -13.97 0.04
N PRO A 260 -1.08 -14.52 -1.16
CA PRO A 260 -0.97 -13.79 -2.41
C PRO A 260 -2.04 -12.72 -2.62
N HIS A 261 -3.09 -12.68 -1.79
CA HIS A 261 -4.16 -11.70 -1.91
C HIS A 261 -3.68 -10.30 -1.55
N ALA A 262 -4.07 -9.31 -2.34
CA ALA A 262 -3.79 -7.91 -2.06
C ALA A 262 -4.29 -7.50 -0.67
N CYS A 263 -3.55 -6.60 -0.01
CA CYS A 263 -3.90 -6.13 1.32
C CYS A 263 -4.12 -4.61 1.34
N TYR A 264 -5.15 -4.17 2.07
CA TYR A 264 -5.36 -2.77 2.40
C TYR A 264 -5.94 -2.61 3.81
N VAL A 265 -5.97 -1.37 4.29
CA VAL A 265 -6.57 -1.01 5.59
C VAL A 265 -7.73 -0.06 5.37
N ALA A 266 -8.88 -0.35 6.02
CA ALA A 266 -9.97 0.59 6.20
C ALA A 266 -9.90 1.17 7.62
N PHE A 267 -9.96 2.50 7.75
CA PHE A 267 -9.87 3.20 9.02
C PHE A 267 -10.97 4.24 9.18
N ASP A 268 -11.80 4.09 10.19
CA ASP A 268 -12.73 5.14 10.59
C ASP A 268 -12.17 5.97 11.74
N SER A 269 -11.78 7.20 11.43
CA SER A 269 -11.21 8.11 12.43
C SER A 269 -12.23 8.62 13.46
N THR A 270 -13.53 8.38 13.27
CA THR A 270 -14.59 8.75 14.22
C THR A 270 -14.76 7.67 15.27
N SER A 271 -15.05 6.44 14.86
CA SER A 271 -15.14 5.27 15.74
C SER A 271 -13.78 4.78 16.23
N LYS A 272 -12.68 5.18 15.57
CA LYS A 272 -11.31 4.69 15.79
C LYS A 272 -11.09 3.24 15.36
N HIS A 273 -12.01 2.70 14.61
CA HIS A 273 -11.99 1.31 14.15
C HIS A 273 -11.09 1.15 12.93
N LEU A 274 -10.33 0.06 12.90
CA LEU A 274 -9.40 -0.29 11.84
C LEU A 274 -9.63 -1.74 11.43
N ASP A 275 -9.73 -1.97 10.12
CA ASP A 275 -9.87 -3.28 9.49
C ASP A 275 -8.73 -3.52 8.49
N PHE A 276 -8.10 -4.68 8.58
CA PHE A 276 -7.27 -5.22 7.50
C PHE A 276 -8.12 -6.03 6.53
N ARG A 277 -7.98 -5.76 5.25
CA ARG A 277 -8.77 -6.40 4.19
C ARG A 277 -7.85 -7.17 3.24
N ARG A 278 -8.31 -8.36 2.81
CA ARG A 278 -7.64 -9.17 1.80
C ARG A 278 -8.52 -9.31 0.57
N VAL A 279 -7.95 -9.05 -0.58
CA VAL A 279 -8.67 -9.03 -1.85
C VAL A 279 -8.02 -10.01 -2.81
N PRO A 280 -8.74 -11.08 -3.20
CA PRO A 280 -8.27 -11.96 -4.25
C PRO A 280 -8.27 -11.23 -5.60
N TYR A 281 -7.25 -11.50 -6.41
CA TYR A 281 -7.13 -10.99 -7.76
C TYR A 281 -6.53 -12.05 -8.68
N ASN A 282 -6.43 -11.78 -9.97
CA ASN A 282 -5.85 -12.71 -10.92
C ASN A 282 -4.32 -12.70 -10.86
N THR A 283 -3.76 -13.47 -9.91
CA THR A 283 -2.32 -13.59 -9.69
C THR A 283 -1.59 -14.22 -10.89
N GLU A 284 -2.26 -15.12 -11.62
CA GLU A 284 -1.70 -15.74 -12.83
C GLU A 284 -1.52 -14.72 -13.95
N ALA A 285 -2.52 -13.85 -14.17
CA ALA A 285 -2.40 -12.78 -15.15
C ALA A 285 -1.27 -11.80 -14.78
N ALA A 286 -1.16 -11.40 -13.51
CA ALA A 286 -0.09 -10.53 -13.04
C ALA A 286 1.29 -11.20 -13.18
N SER A 287 1.42 -12.47 -12.82
CA SER A 287 2.64 -13.26 -12.98
C SER A 287 3.06 -13.37 -14.45
N LYS A 288 2.10 -13.64 -15.35
CA LYS A 288 2.34 -13.74 -16.79
C LYS A 288 2.84 -12.42 -17.38
N LYS A 289 2.26 -11.28 -17.00
CA LYS A 289 2.73 -9.96 -17.43
C LYS A 289 4.19 -9.70 -17.04
N ILE A 290 4.60 -10.12 -15.84
CA ILE A 290 5.99 -10.01 -15.38
C ILE A 290 6.92 -10.83 -16.28
N GLN A 291 6.53 -12.07 -16.65
CA GLN A 291 7.29 -12.92 -17.55
C GLN A 291 7.37 -12.35 -18.97
N GLU A 292 6.25 -11.85 -19.51
CA GLU A 292 6.19 -11.23 -20.84
C GLU A 292 7.02 -9.95 -20.93
N ALA A 293 7.17 -9.23 -19.82
CA ALA A 293 8.04 -8.06 -19.71
C ALA A 293 9.53 -8.42 -19.53
N ALA A 294 9.90 -9.71 -19.55
CA ALA A 294 11.24 -10.20 -19.30
C ALA A 294 11.88 -9.71 -17.98
N LEU A 295 11.04 -9.44 -17.00
CA LEU A 295 11.47 -9.15 -15.64
C LEU A 295 11.95 -10.44 -14.93
N PRO A 296 12.76 -10.35 -13.86
CA PRO A 296 13.23 -11.52 -13.13
C PRO A 296 12.10 -12.49 -12.75
N ASN A 297 12.23 -13.77 -13.08
CA ASN A 297 11.18 -14.77 -12.88
C ASN A 297 10.80 -14.95 -11.40
N GLU A 298 11.73 -14.65 -10.49
CA GLU A 298 11.48 -14.63 -9.05
C GLU A 298 10.34 -13.69 -8.68
N LEU A 299 10.16 -12.58 -9.38
CA LEU A 299 9.07 -11.63 -9.16
C LEU A 299 7.72 -12.24 -9.55
N ALA A 300 7.67 -12.97 -10.66
CA ALA A 300 6.48 -13.70 -11.09
C ALA A 300 6.08 -14.80 -10.06
N GLN A 301 7.09 -15.52 -9.54
CA GLN A 301 6.85 -16.55 -8.51
C GLN A 301 6.39 -15.97 -7.18
N ARG A 302 6.90 -14.79 -6.77
CA ARG A 302 6.48 -14.10 -5.55
C ARG A 302 4.99 -13.75 -5.58
N ILE A 303 4.49 -13.27 -6.70
CA ILE A 303 3.07 -12.93 -6.88
C ILE A 303 2.17 -14.15 -6.60
N LEU A 304 2.55 -15.32 -7.10
CA LEU A 304 1.76 -16.55 -6.92
C LEU A 304 1.78 -17.08 -5.48
N LYS A 305 2.84 -16.80 -4.74
CA LYS A 305 3.07 -17.37 -3.40
C LYS A 305 2.81 -16.39 -2.25
N GLY A 306 2.75 -15.11 -2.53
CA GLY A 306 2.72 -14.08 -1.48
C GLY A 306 4.05 -14.01 -0.71
N ALA A 307 5.21 -14.04 -1.42
CA ALA A 307 6.54 -14.19 -0.83
C ALA A 307 7.53 -13.07 -1.21
#